data_e73b87d9524d9a65fa8133dc8e28f46a
#
_entry.id   e73b87d9524d9a65fa8133dc8e28f46a
#
_cell.length_a   1.000
_cell.length_b   1.000
_cell.length_c   1.000
_cell.angle_alpha   90.00
_cell.angle_beta   90.00
_cell.angle_gamma   90.00
#
_symmetry.space_group_name_H-M   'P 1'
#
loop_
_entity.id
_entity.type
_entity.pdbx_description
1 polymer ?
#
loop_
_entity_poly.entity_id
_entity_poly.type
_entity_poly.pdbx_seq_one_letter_code
_entity_poly.pdbx_strand_id
1 'polypeptide(L)'
;MEDNKIRVGITQGDINGVGYEVILKTFSDPTMLELCTPIIYGSPKVAAYHRKSLDLPTNFSIVNSASEAAPDRLSVVNCTDDEVKVEFSKPDSEAGKAALGALEKAIEEYKAGLIDVIVTAPINKHTIQSEEFSFPGHTEYIEEKLGDGRKALMILMKDDFRVALVTGHIPVREIASAITKELIQEKLVIFNRSLKQDFGIGAPRIAVLSLSPHAGDEGLLGTEEQEIISPAIQELADKGMLCYGPYPADGFMGSGNFTHFDGVLAMYHDQGLAPFKALAMDEGVNYTAGLPVVRTSPAHGTAYDIAGKGLASEDSFRQAVYVAIDVFRNRMREKEAHANPLRKQYYERRDDSDKLKLDSVEE
;
A
#
# COMPACT_ATOMS: atom_id res chain seq x y z
N MET A 1 -16.77 -10.42 22.91
CA MET A 1 -15.61 -9.59 22.55
C MET A 1 -16.17 -8.21 22.30
N GLU A 2 -15.78 -7.21 23.08
CA GLU A 2 -16.11 -5.83 22.73
C GLU A 2 -15.57 -5.58 21.33
N ASP A 3 -16.45 -5.13 20.45
CA ASP A 3 -16.16 -4.85 19.04
C ASP A 3 -15.31 -3.57 18.99
N ASN A 4 -14.02 -3.73 19.31
CA ASN A 4 -13.10 -2.61 19.41
C ASN A 4 -12.80 -2.18 17.98
N LYS A 5 -13.37 -1.05 17.56
CA LYS A 5 -13.16 -0.47 16.22
C LYS A 5 -11.68 -0.30 15.94
N ILE A 6 -11.26 -0.56 14.70
CA ILE A 6 -9.88 -0.36 14.24
C ILE A 6 -9.51 1.12 14.40
N ARG A 7 -8.41 1.38 15.09
CA ARG A 7 -7.88 2.73 15.31
C ARG A 7 -6.99 3.11 14.14
N VAL A 8 -7.48 4.04 13.33
CA VAL A 8 -6.80 4.50 12.11
C VAL A 8 -6.04 5.77 12.41
N GLY A 9 -4.71 5.68 12.49
CA GLY A 9 -3.82 6.84 12.59
C GLY A 9 -3.67 7.52 11.23
N ILE A 10 -3.97 8.81 11.17
CA ILE A 10 -3.98 9.62 9.94
C ILE A 10 -2.97 10.74 10.08
N THR A 11 -1.95 10.82 9.23
CA THR A 11 -1.04 11.97 9.25
C THR A 11 -1.58 13.11 8.40
N GLN A 12 -1.46 14.35 8.88
CA GLN A 12 -2.01 15.55 8.21
C GLN A 12 -1.42 15.82 6.82
N GLY A 13 -0.19 15.31 6.54
CA GLY A 13 0.54 15.63 5.32
C GLY A 13 1.00 17.09 5.27
N ASP A 14 1.15 17.59 4.05
CA ASP A 14 1.50 19.00 3.82
C ASP A 14 0.30 19.91 4.08
N ILE A 15 0.42 20.81 5.05
CA ILE A 15 -0.68 21.68 5.50
C ILE A 15 -1.11 22.73 4.49
N ASN A 16 -0.28 23.02 3.49
CA ASN A 16 -0.55 23.99 2.43
C ASN A 16 -1.18 23.35 1.18
N GLY A 17 -1.27 22.00 1.17
CA GLY A 17 -1.91 21.19 0.14
C GLY A 17 -3.35 20.81 0.49
N VAL A 18 -3.86 19.76 -0.19
CA VAL A 18 -5.24 19.27 -0.04
C VAL A 18 -5.42 18.26 1.11
N GLY A 19 -4.36 17.95 1.88
CA GLY A 19 -4.38 16.89 2.90
C GLY A 19 -5.57 17.01 3.87
N TYR A 20 -5.68 18.12 4.58
CA TYR A 20 -6.81 18.33 5.49
C TYR A 20 -8.17 18.42 4.79
N GLU A 21 -8.23 18.94 3.56
CA GLU A 21 -9.47 19.00 2.79
C GLU A 21 -10.05 17.58 2.57
N VAL A 22 -9.23 16.67 2.04
CA VAL A 22 -9.69 15.30 1.75
C VAL A 22 -9.96 14.51 3.04
N ILE A 23 -9.19 14.72 4.11
CA ILE A 23 -9.43 14.10 5.42
C ILE A 23 -10.78 14.55 5.98
N LEU A 24 -11.00 15.86 6.09
CA LEU A 24 -12.22 16.41 6.69
C LEU A 24 -13.47 16.08 5.87
N LYS A 25 -13.38 16.09 4.54
CA LYS A 25 -14.47 15.65 3.64
C LYS A 25 -14.80 14.17 3.86
N THR A 26 -13.79 13.29 3.94
CA THR A 26 -14.00 11.86 4.20
C THR A 26 -14.79 11.62 5.47
N PHE A 27 -14.43 12.30 6.56
CA PHE A 27 -15.09 12.11 7.87
C PHE A 27 -16.26 13.09 8.10
N SER A 28 -16.70 13.82 7.09
CA SER A 28 -18.00 14.49 7.10
C SER A 28 -19.16 13.50 6.96
N ASP A 29 -18.92 12.33 6.39
CA ASP A 29 -19.86 11.21 6.35
C ASP A 29 -19.79 10.46 7.70
N PRO A 30 -20.87 10.47 8.51
CA PRO A 30 -20.89 9.80 9.80
C PRO A 30 -20.74 8.28 9.70
N THR A 31 -21.04 7.66 8.55
CA THR A 31 -20.86 6.21 8.35
C THR A 31 -19.40 5.78 8.46
N MET A 32 -18.46 6.67 8.16
CA MET A 32 -17.02 6.42 8.35
C MET A 32 -16.66 6.17 9.81
N LEU A 33 -17.38 6.81 10.75
CA LEU A 33 -17.18 6.62 12.19
C LEU A 33 -17.75 5.28 12.70
N GLU A 34 -18.60 4.62 11.93
CA GLU A 34 -19.06 3.26 12.25
C GLU A 34 -17.99 2.21 11.95
N LEU A 35 -17.12 2.48 10.96
CA LEU A 35 -16.11 1.54 10.45
C LEU A 35 -14.84 1.52 11.28
N CYS A 36 -14.41 2.68 11.80
CA CYS A 36 -13.15 2.85 12.50
C CYS A 36 -13.18 3.98 13.53
N THR A 37 -12.13 4.06 14.34
CA THR A 37 -11.81 5.21 15.19
C THR A 37 -10.72 6.04 14.51
N PRO A 38 -11.06 7.15 13.84
CA PRO A 38 -10.07 7.97 13.12
C PRO A 38 -9.35 8.94 14.05
N ILE A 39 -8.03 9.00 13.94
CA ILE A 39 -7.15 9.81 14.79
C ILE A 39 -6.17 10.56 13.88
N ILE A 40 -6.35 11.86 13.75
CA ILE A 40 -5.45 12.73 12.98
C ILE A 40 -4.25 13.12 13.85
N TYR A 41 -3.06 12.94 13.33
CA TYR A 41 -1.83 13.50 13.87
C TYR A 41 -1.52 14.78 13.11
N GLY A 42 -1.54 15.92 13.83
CA GLY A 42 -1.36 17.21 13.20
C GLY A 42 -1.69 18.37 14.13
N SER A 43 -1.96 19.55 13.56
CA SER A 43 -2.33 20.75 14.29
C SER A 43 -3.85 20.92 14.35
N PRO A 44 -4.45 20.96 15.56
CA PRO A 44 -5.87 21.31 15.71
C PRO A 44 -6.21 22.70 15.16
N LYS A 45 -5.29 23.68 15.27
CA LYS A 45 -5.47 25.03 14.73
C LYS A 45 -5.53 25.00 13.20
N VAL A 46 -4.62 24.26 12.57
CA VAL A 46 -4.60 24.07 11.10
C VAL A 46 -5.85 23.34 10.63
N ALA A 47 -6.25 22.25 11.32
CA ALA A 47 -7.50 21.55 11.03
C ALA A 47 -8.73 22.47 11.08
N ALA A 48 -8.82 23.28 12.14
CA ALA A 48 -9.91 24.27 12.30
C ALA A 48 -9.88 25.36 11.22
N TYR A 49 -8.68 25.79 10.82
CA TYR A 49 -8.51 26.76 9.73
C TYR A 49 -9.02 26.20 8.40
N HIS A 50 -8.59 24.98 8.00
CA HIS A 50 -9.07 24.32 6.78
C HIS A 50 -10.58 24.13 6.82
N ARG A 51 -11.11 23.61 7.93
CA ARG A 51 -12.55 23.42 8.11
C ARG A 51 -13.34 24.70 7.86
N LYS A 52 -12.89 25.81 8.46
CA LYS A 52 -13.56 27.12 8.35
C LYS A 52 -13.41 27.70 6.95
N SER A 53 -12.21 27.64 6.37
CA SER A 53 -11.93 28.21 5.04
C SER A 53 -12.70 27.51 3.93
N LEU A 54 -13.03 26.23 4.11
CA LEU A 54 -13.73 25.39 3.13
C LEU A 54 -15.20 25.15 3.48
N ASP A 55 -15.69 25.77 4.55
CA ASP A 55 -17.08 25.64 5.08
C ASP A 55 -17.49 24.16 5.26
N LEU A 56 -16.61 23.34 5.84
CA LEU A 56 -16.85 21.92 6.05
C LEU A 56 -17.60 21.66 7.36
N PRO A 57 -18.61 20.75 7.37
CA PRO A 57 -19.43 20.46 8.56
C PRO A 57 -18.74 19.57 9.59
N THR A 58 -17.57 19.03 9.27
CA THR A 58 -16.86 18.02 10.05
C THR A 58 -16.45 18.54 11.42
N ASN A 59 -16.86 17.86 12.49
CA ASN A 59 -16.45 18.15 13.85
C ASN A 59 -15.36 17.18 14.30
N PHE A 60 -14.45 17.66 15.15
CA PHE A 60 -13.41 16.82 15.77
C PHE A 60 -13.17 17.22 17.23
N SER A 61 -12.65 16.28 18.00
CA SER A 61 -12.20 16.47 19.37
C SER A 61 -10.67 16.62 19.40
N ILE A 62 -10.16 17.46 20.30
CA ILE A 62 -8.71 17.57 20.53
C ILE A 62 -8.36 16.64 21.69
N VAL A 63 -7.36 15.79 21.49
CA VAL A 63 -6.85 14.83 22.47
C VAL A 63 -5.33 14.91 22.55
N ASN A 64 -4.75 14.43 23.66
CA ASN A 64 -3.29 14.41 23.81
C ASN A 64 -2.64 13.15 23.25
N SER A 65 -3.40 12.07 23.14
CA SER A 65 -2.95 10.77 22.64
C SER A 65 -4.12 9.98 22.06
N ALA A 66 -3.82 9.03 21.18
CA ALA A 66 -4.81 8.09 20.63
C ALA A 66 -5.54 7.28 21.71
N SER A 67 -4.95 7.12 22.89
CA SER A 67 -5.61 6.45 24.04
C SER A 67 -6.85 7.18 24.56
N GLU A 68 -6.96 8.50 24.30
CA GLU A 68 -8.09 9.34 24.69
C GLU A 68 -9.16 9.44 23.58
N ALA A 69 -8.92 8.86 22.41
CA ALA A 69 -9.82 8.96 21.26
C ALA A 69 -11.10 8.15 21.49
N ALA A 70 -12.25 8.81 21.33
CA ALA A 70 -13.55 8.14 21.41
C ALA A 70 -13.88 7.42 20.08
N PRO A 71 -14.48 6.22 20.11
CA PRO A 71 -14.69 5.39 18.92
C PRO A 71 -15.73 5.92 17.92
N ASP A 72 -16.52 6.91 18.32
CA ASP A 72 -17.58 7.53 17.52
C ASP A 72 -17.26 8.97 17.07
N ARG A 73 -15.99 9.38 17.19
CA ARG A 73 -15.55 10.74 16.89
C ARG A 73 -14.24 10.78 16.11
N LEU A 74 -14.12 11.77 15.24
CA LEU A 74 -12.84 12.17 14.70
C LEU A 74 -12.04 12.89 15.78
N SER A 75 -10.82 12.43 16.06
CA SER A 75 -9.92 13.02 17.04
C SER A 75 -8.69 13.63 16.37
N VAL A 76 -8.13 14.69 16.96
CA VAL A 76 -6.87 15.31 16.52
C VAL A 76 -5.90 15.31 17.68
N VAL A 77 -4.77 14.63 17.51
CA VAL A 77 -3.61 14.68 18.42
C VAL A 77 -2.71 15.84 17.97
N ASN A 78 -2.49 16.80 18.87
CA ASN A 78 -1.57 17.92 18.58
C ASN A 78 -0.12 17.43 18.59
N CYS A 79 0.57 17.55 17.47
CA CYS A 79 1.97 17.18 17.30
C CYS A 79 2.79 18.23 16.53
N THR A 80 2.32 19.49 16.53
CA THR A 80 2.98 20.61 15.87
C THR A 80 2.99 21.83 16.78
N ASP A 81 3.94 22.73 16.56
CA ASP A 81 3.97 24.00 17.25
C ASP A 81 2.74 24.86 16.91
N ASP A 82 2.30 25.63 17.88
CA ASP A 82 1.09 26.46 17.79
C ASP A 82 1.19 27.64 16.80
N GLU A 83 2.39 27.93 16.29
CA GLU A 83 2.66 29.10 15.42
C GLU A 83 2.62 28.77 13.92
N VAL A 84 2.38 27.51 13.54
CA VAL A 84 2.36 27.09 12.14
C VAL A 84 1.20 27.77 11.39
N LYS A 85 1.54 28.47 10.29
CA LYS A 85 0.58 29.20 9.45
C LYS A 85 0.30 28.43 8.16
N VAL A 86 -0.96 28.44 7.74
CA VAL A 86 -1.37 27.88 6.45
C VAL A 86 -1.22 28.93 5.36
N GLU A 87 -0.46 28.61 4.32
CA GLU A 87 -0.38 29.40 3.08
C GLU A 87 -0.72 28.47 1.91
N PHE A 88 -2.00 28.36 1.57
CA PHE A 88 -2.45 27.48 0.49
C PHE A 88 -1.62 27.61 -0.79
N SER A 89 -1.38 26.48 -1.47
CA SER A 89 -0.68 26.43 -2.75
C SER A 89 0.81 26.81 -2.70
N LYS A 90 1.39 26.99 -1.53
CA LYS A 90 2.78 27.41 -1.38
C LYS A 90 3.61 26.33 -0.70
N PRO A 91 4.62 25.76 -1.39
CA PRO A 91 5.60 24.90 -0.75
C PRO A 91 6.39 25.68 0.33
N ASP A 92 6.48 25.13 1.54
CA ASP A 92 7.16 25.76 2.66
C ASP A 92 7.85 24.71 3.55
N SER A 93 9.03 25.05 4.07
CA SER A 93 9.79 24.18 4.97
C SER A 93 9.09 23.96 6.31
N GLU A 94 8.35 24.96 6.83
CA GLU A 94 7.57 24.79 8.06
C GLU A 94 6.42 23.79 7.87
N ALA A 95 5.77 23.78 6.69
CA ALA A 95 4.80 22.76 6.33
C ALA A 95 5.45 21.37 6.25
N GLY A 96 6.68 21.28 5.74
CA GLY A 96 7.47 20.05 5.71
C GLY A 96 7.79 19.52 7.11
N LYS A 97 8.24 20.39 8.03
CA LYS A 97 8.51 20.03 9.44
C LYS A 97 7.23 19.57 10.14
N ALA A 98 6.12 20.28 9.94
CA ALA A 98 4.83 19.89 10.51
C ALA A 98 4.35 18.51 10.00
N ALA A 99 4.60 18.21 8.72
CA ALA A 99 4.29 16.90 8.14
C ALA A 99 5.16 15.78 8.74
N LEU A 100 6.46 16.04 8.95
CA LEU A 100 7.38 15.10 9.58
C LEU A 100 6.98 14.82 11.03
N GLY A 101 6.75 15.84 11.85
CA GLY A 101 6.33 15.67 13.25
C GLY A 101 5.05 14.87 13.40
N ALA A 102 4.08 15.07 12.47
CA ALA A 102 2.87 14.26 12.41
C ALA A 102 3.15 12.79 12.11
N LEU A 103 4.06 12.50 11.18
CA LEU A 103 4.45 11.16 10.83
C LEU A 103 5.19 10.45 11.97
N GLU A 104 6.12 11.15 12.62
CA GLU A 104 6.89 10.61 13.75
C GLU A 104 5.99 10.28 14.93
N LYS A 105 5.04 11.16 15.27
CA LYS A 105 4.08 10.91 16.33
C LYS A 105 3.17 9.73 16.03
N ALA A 106 2.70 9.59 14.80
CA ALA A 106 1.93 8.42 14.38
C ALA A 106 2.73 7.11 14.49
N ILE A 107 4.02 7.13 14.11
CA ILE A 107 4.92 5.99 14.26
C ILE A 107 5.16 5.65 15.72
N GLU A 108 5.37 6.64 16.58
CA GLU A 108 5.53 6.45 18.03
C GLU A 108 4.31 5.74 18.62
N GLU A 109 3.10 6.24 18.35
CA GLU A 109 1.86 5.68 18.89
C GLU A 109 1.49 4.33 18.25
N TYR A 110 1.88 4.09 16.99
CA TYR A 110 1.80 2.76 16.40
C TYR A 110 2.69 1.73 17.13
N LYS A 111 3.95 2.10 17.43
CA LYS A 111 4.86 1.24 18.21
C LYS A 111 4.35 0.96 19.62
N ALA A 112 3.66 1.94 20.21
CA ALA A 112 3.03 1.78 21.52
C ALA A 112 1.70 0.97 21.47
N GLY A 113 1.25 0.54 20.28
CA GLY A 113 -0.01 -0.20 20.11
C GLY A 113 -1.27 0.63 20.34
N LEU A 114 -1.17 1.96 20.23
CA LEU A 114 -2.29 2.88 20.42
C LEU A 114 -3.11 3.09 19.13
N ILE A 115 -2.52 2.80 17.97
CA ILE A 115 -3.21 2.74 16.67
C ILE A 115 -2.88 1.44 15.96
N ASP A 116 -3.75 1.00 15.07
CA ASP A 116 -3.68 -0.32 14.42
C ASP A 116 -3.15 -0.23 12.98
N VAL A 117 -3.41 0.87 12.28
CA VAL A 117 -2.98 1.13 10.89
C VAL A 117 -2.62 2.60 10.72
N ILE A 118 -1.85 2.92 9.66
CA ILE A 118 -1.47 4.28 9.31
C ILE A 118 -1.98 4.64 7.91
N VAL A 119 -2.72 5.74 7.80
CA VAL A 119 -3.12 6.35 6.52
C VAL A 119 -2.42 7.70 6.41
N THR A 120 -1.62 7.91 5.37
CA THR A 120 -0.86 9.17 5.23
C THR A 120 -1.49 10.09 4.20
N ALA A 121 -1.76 11.34 4.57
CA ALA A 121 -2.07 12.38 3.60
C ALA A 121 -0.81 12.77 2.79
N PRO A 122 -0.96 13.37 1.61
CA PRO A 122 0.15 13.69 0.73
C PRO A 122 1.15 14.68 1.34
N ILE A 123 2.44 14.46 1.08
CA ILE A 123 3.54 15.37 1.44
C ILE A 123 4.21 15.95 0.21
N ASN A 124 4.83 17.08 0.38
CA ASN A 124 5.78 17.59 -0.60
C ASN A 124 7.17 17.01 -0.30
N LYS A 125 7.66 16.15 -1.22
CA LYS A 125 8.93 15.43 -1.06
C LYS A 125 10.16 16.35 -1.00
N HIS A 126 10.03 17.59 -1.44
CA HIS A 126 11.12 18.55 -1.43
C HIS A 126 11.15 19.33 -0.10
N THR A 127 10.00 19.80 0.38
CA THR A 127 9.91 20.62 1.60
C THR A 127 10.09 19.83 2.89
N ILE A 128 9.83 18.50 2.87
CA ILE A 128 10.01 17.62 4.03
C ILE A 128 11.48 17.22 4.26
N GLN A 129 12.36 17.41 3.25
CA GLN A 129 13.79 17.07 3.39
C GLN A 129 14.42 17.88 4.52
N SER A 130 15.14 17.18 5.41
CA SER A 130 15.86 17.74 6.55
C SER A 130 17.00 16.80 6.92
N GLU A 131 17.79 17.15 7.94
CA GLU A 131 18.79 16.23 8.50
C GLU A 131 18.16 14.95 9.08
N GLU A 132 16.91 15.04 9.56
CA GLU A 132 16.14 13.95 10.16
C GLU A 132 15.36 13.12 9.12
N PHE A 133 15.06 13.72 7.96
CA PHE A 133 14.34 13.07 6.87
C PHE A 133 15.09 13.18 5.54
N SER A 134 15.98 12.22 5.29
CA SER A 134 16.77 12.11 4.05
C SER A 134 16.30 10.89 3.23
N PHE A 135 14.99 10.84 2.92
CA PHE A 135 14.35 9.73 2.22
C PHE A 135 13.58 10.22 0.99
N PRO A 136 13.43 9.39 -0.06
CA PRO A 136 12.64 9.73 -1.24
C PRO A 136 11.15 9.98 -0.95
N GLY A 137 10.64 9.41 0.14
CA GLY A 137 9.24 9.55 0.53
C GLY A 137 8.84 8.76 1.77
N HIS A 138 7.54 8.70 2.03
CA HIS A 138 6.97 7.98 3.17
C HIS A 138 7.35 6.50 3.21
N THR A 139 7.38 5.82 2.06
CA THR A 139 7.58 4.37 1.98
C THR A 139 8.93 3.98 2.54
N GLU A 140 9.98 4.65 2.10
CA GLU A 140 11.35 4.37 2.51
C GLU A 140 11.57 4.76 3.97
N TYR A 141 10.98 5.86 4.42
CA TYR A 141 11.04 6.28 5.83
C TYR A 141 10.33 5.27 6.76
N ILE A 142 9.13 4.82 6.38
CA ILE A 142 8.37 3.83 7.15
C ILE A 142 9.05 2.46 7.11
N GLU A 143 9.67 2.07 5.98
CA GLU A 143 10.50 0.85 5.90
C GLU A 143 11.63 0.90 6.93
N GLU A 144 12.36 2.01 7.01
CA GLU A 144 13.44 2.19 7.98
C GLU A 144 12.95 2.12 9.44
N LYS A 145 11.83 2.79 9.75
CA LYS A 145 11.32 2.91 11.13
C LYS A 145 10.50 1.72 11.62
N LEU A 146 9.78 1.04 10.73
CA LEU A 146 8.80 0.00 11.06
C LEU A 146 8.95 -1.30 10.26
N GLY A 147 9.96 -1.40 9.39
CA GLY A 147 10.14 -2.54 8.50
C GLY A 147 10.63 -3.81 9.18
N ASP A 148 11.34 -3.69 10.31
CA ASP A 148 11.93 -4.84 11.01
C ASP A 148 12.77 -5.72 10.07
N GLY A 149 13.62 -5.07 9.24
CA GLY A 149 14.48 -5.72 8.23
C GLY A 149 13.75 -6.21 6.97
N ARG A 150 12.44 -6.00 6.85
CA ARG A 150 11.65 -6.35 5.66
C ARG A 150 11.70 -5.23 4.63
N LYS A 151 11.52 -5.62 3.36
CA LYS A 151 11.49 -4.70 2.23
C LYS A 151 10.07 -4.33 1.85
N ALA A 152 9.88 -3.04 1.58
CA ALA A 152 8.63 -2.51 1.08
C ALA A 152 8.45 -2.79 -0.43
N LEU A 153 7.19 -2.96 -0.82
CA LEU A 153 6.75 -2.97 -2.20
C LEU A 153 5.57 -2.01 -2.35
N MET A 154 5.72 -1.02 -3.21
CA MET A 154 4.63 -0.12 -3.55
C MET A 154 3.65 -0.82 -4.48
N ILE A 155 2.38 -0.84 -4.11
CA ILE A 155 1.27 -1.33 -4.91
C ILE A 155 0.28 -0.18 -5.12
N LEU A 156 0.06 0.22 -6.37
CA LEU A 156 -1.07 1.07 -6.75
C LEU A 156 -2.27 0.18 -7.02
N MET A 157 -3.42 0.52 -6.47
CA MET A 157 -4.62 -0.30 -6.61
C MET A 157 -5.90 0.52 -6.70
N LYS A 158 -6.85 -0.01 -7.47
CA LYS A 158 -8.26 0.34 -7.50
C LYS A 158 -9.03 -0.96 -7.70
N ASP A 159 -9.88 -1.32 -6.75
CA ASP A 159 -10.60 -2.59 -6.74
C ASP A 159 -9.65 -3.79 -6.95
N ASP A 160 -9.87 -4.56 -8.01
CA ASP A 160 -9.04 -5.72 -8.37
C ASP A 160 -7.86 -5.39 -9.28
N PHE A 161 -7.75 -4.16 -9.75
CA PHE A 161 -6.60 -3.71 -10.54
C PHE A 161 -5.46 -3.27 -9.64
N ARG A 162 -4.42 -4.11 -9.51
CA ARG A 162 -3.25 -3.89 -8.64
C ARG A 162 -1.98 -3.91 -9.46
N VAL A 163 -1.19 -2.85 -9.35
CA VAL A 163 0.09 -2.68 -10.07
C VAL A 163 1.22 -2.47 -9.08
N ALA A 164 2.22 -3.36 -9.12
CA ALA A 164 3.46 -3.25 -8.37
C ALA A 164 4.64 -2.96 -9.30
N LEU A 165 5.74 -2.45 -8.75
CA LEU A 165 6.91 -2.03 -9.51
C LEU A 165 8.16 -2.79 -9.08
N VAL A 166 8.99 -3.21 -10.05
CA VAL A 166 10.34 -3.72 -9.78
C VAL A 166 11.25 -2.58 -9.38
N THR A 167 11.30 -1.52 -10.20
CA THR A 167 12.04 -0.29 -9.90
C THR A 167 11.08 0.89 -9.77
N GLY A 168 11.35 1.77 -8.80
CA GLY A 168 10.53 2.96 -8.52
C GLY A 168 11.22 4.25 -8.99
N HIS A 169 11.67 5.07 -8.03
CA HIS A 169 12.20 6.41 -8.27
C HIS A 169 13.69 6.40 -8.65
N ILE A 170 14.04 5.83 -9.80
CA ILE A 170 15.40 5.86 -10.37
C ILE A 170 15.40 6.55 -11.73
N PRO A 171 16.53 7.14 -12.17
CA PRO A 171 16.65 7.72 -13.48
C PRO A 171 16.39 6.69 -14.60
N VAL A 172 15.72 7.10 -15.68
CA VAL A 172 15.38 6.19 -16.80
C VAL A 172 16.62 5.47 -17.36
N ARG A 173 17.77 6.14 -17.46
CA ARG A 173 19.03 5.55 -17.95
C ARG A 173 19.56 4.40 -17.08
N GLU A 174 19.08 4.28 -15.84
CA GLU A 174 19.54 3.28 -14.88
C GLU A 174 18.60 2.06 -14.80
N ILE A 175 17.41 2.12 -15.43
CA ILE A 175 16.39 1.09 -15.33
C ILE A 175 16.92 -0.27 -15.78
N ALA A 176 17.44 -0.37 -17.00
CA ALA A 176 17.89 -1.66 -17.56
C ALA A 176 18.98 -2.32 -16.70
N SER A 177 19.94 -1.52 -16.20
CA SER A 177 21.01 -2.03 -15.34
C SER A 177 20.52 -2.37 -13.92
N ALA A 178 19.42 -1.81 -13.45
CA ALA A 178 18.85 -2.10 -12.16
C ALA A 178 17.96 -3.36 -12.16
N ILE A 179 17.47 -3.79 -13.32
CA ILE A 179 16.65 -5.00 -13.44
C ILE A 179 17.56 -6.23 -13.37
N THR A 180 17.43 -6.99 -12.29
CA THR A 180 18.12 -8.26 -12.09
C THR A 180 17.13 -9.36 -11.79
N LYS A 181 17.53 -10.61 -12.00
CA LYS A 181 16.70 -11.78 -11.69
C LYS A 181 16.30 -11.80 -10.21
N GLU A 182 17.26 -11.54 -9.34
CA GLU A 182 17.07 -11.54 -7.89
C GLU A 182 16.07 -10.46 -7.46
N LEU A 183 16.17 -9.24 -8.03
CA LEU A 183 15.25 -8.15 -7.71
C LEU A 183 13.82 -8.47 -8.16
N ILE A 184 13.64 -9.00 -9.38
CA ILE A 184 12.32 -9.42 -9.88
C ILE A 184 11.73 -10.48 -8.96
N GLN A 185 12.51 -11.50 -8.59
CA GLN A 185 12.06 -12.57 -7.70
C GLN A 185 11.71 -12.05 -6.31
N GLU A 186 12.50 -11.15 -5.74
CA GLU A 186 12.19 -10.48 -4.47
C GLU A 186 10.83 -9.79 -4.53
N LYS A 187 10.61 -8.96 -5.56
CA LYS A 187 9.34 -8.23 -5.73
C LYS A 187 8.15 -9.17 -5.96
N LEU A 188 8.30 -10.22 -6.76
CA LEU A 188 7.27 -11.24 -6.97
C LEU A 188 6.92 -11.97 -5.68
N VAL A 189 7.89 -12.34 -4.86
CA VAL A 189 7.66 -13.02 -3.57
C VAL A 189 6.90 -12.12 -2.60
N ILE A 190 7.29 -10.84 -2.48
CA ILE A 190 6.59 -9.88 -1.64
C ILE A 190 5.16 -9.68 -2.16
N PHE A 191 4.99 -9.49 -3.47
CA PHE A 191 3.70 -9.25 -4.10
C PHE A 191 2.75 -10.44 -3.93
N ASN A 192 3.20 -11.66 -4.24
CA ASN A 192 2.42 -12.87 -4.07
C ASN A 192 1.99 -13.10 -2.61
N ARG A 193 2.90 -12.84 -1.64
CA ARG A 193 2.57 -12.92 -0.23
C ARG A 193 1.51 -11.89 0.16
N SER A 194 1.65 -10.66 -0.31
CA SER A 194 0.68 -9.60 -0.04
C SER A 194 -0.69 -9.90 -0.64
N LEU A 195 -0.75 -10.38 -1.90
CA LEU A 195 -2.00 -10.80 -2.52
C LEU A 195 -2.73 -11.88 -1.71
N LYS A 196 -1.98 -12.81 -1.12
CA LYS A 196 -2.54 -13.86 -0.24
C LYS A 196 -2.97 -13.32 1.12
N GLN A 197 -2.07 -12.67 1.81
CA GLN A 197 -2.23 -12.28 3.20
C GLN A 197 -3.07 -11.02 3.36
N ASP A 198 -2.80 -10.00 2.54
CA ASP A 198 -3.39 -8.67 2.69
C ASP A 198 -4.72 -8.56 1.94
N PHE A 199 -4.83 -9.25 0.78
CA PHE A 199 -6.04 -9.22 -0.06
C PHE A 199 -6.86 -10.52 -0.03
N GLY A 200 -6.41 -11.55 0.70
CA GLY A 200 -7.17 -12.80 0.89
C GLY A 200 -7.28 -13.69 -0.36
N ILE A 201 -6.42 -13.52 -1.35
CA ILE A 201 -6.46 -14.25 -2.61
C ILE A 201 -5.65 -15.55 -2.47
N GLY A 202 -6.33 -16.70 -2.38
CA GLY A 202 -5.68 -17.99 -2.08
C GLY A 202 -4.65 -18.46 -3.12
N ALA A 203 -4.88 -18.19 -4.41
CA ALA A 203 -4.02 -18.60 -5.52
C ALA A 203 -3.84 -17.44 -6.52
N PRO A 204 -3.11 -16.36 -6.14
CA PRO A 204 -3.03 -15.16 -6.94
C PRO A 204 -2.26 -15.40 -8.25
N ARG A 205 -2.82 -14.89 -9.35
CA ARG A 205 -2.22 -14.89 -10.68
C ARG A 205 -1.56 -13.55 -10.92
N ILE A 206 -0.25 -13.53 -11.15
CA ILE A 206 0.53 -12.31 -11.34
C ILE A 206 1.02 -12.24 -12.78
N ALA A 207 0.66 -11.18 -13.50
CA ALA A 207 1.25 -10.86 -14.79
C ALA A 207 2.55 -10.07 -14.57
N VAL A 208 3.59 -10.45 -15.31
CA VAL A 208 4.88 -9.74 -15.33
C VAL A 208 5.04 -9.07 -16.68
N LEU A 209 5.25 -7.76 -16.71
CA LEU A 209 5.46 -7.03 -17.95
C LEU A 209 6.90 -7.20 -18.43
N SER A 210 7.11 -7.09 -19.73
CA SER A 210 8.45 -7.00 -20.33
C SER A 210 9.10 -5.65 -20.02
N LEU A 211 10.41 -5.57 -20.13
CA LEU A 211 11.15 -4.30 -20.07
C LEU A 211 11.08 -3.58 -21.42
N SER A 212 11.37 -4.34 -22.49
CA SER A 212 11.50 -3.81 -23.84
C SER A 212 10.20 -3.91 -24.64
N PRO A 213 10.02 -3.08 -25.67
CA PRO A 213 8.90 -3.22 -26.62
C PRO A 213 8.84 -4.63 -27.20
N HIS A 214 7.62 -5.12 -27.47
CA HIS A 214 7.38 -6.45 -28.06
C HIS A 214 8.05 -7.62 -27.31
N ALA A 215 8.30 -7.45 -25.99
CA ALA A 215 9.04 -8.42 -25.17
C ALA A 215 10.44 -8.75 -25.73
N GLY A 216 11.14 -7.73 -26.25
CA GLY A 216 12.48 -7.85 -26.80
C GLY A 216 12.57 -8.40 -28.21
N ASP A 217 11.44 -8.79 -28.84
CA ASP A 217 11.35 -9.32 -30.22
C ASP A 217 12.45 -10.36 -30.53
N GLU A 218 12.44 -11.45 -29.75
CA GLU A 218 13.41 -12.56 -29.81
C GLU A 218 14.90 -12.12 -29.65
N GLY A 219 15.14 -10.99 -28.98
CA GLY A 219 16.48 -10.44 -28.74
C GLY A 219 16.89 -9.31 -29.70
N LEU A 220 16.04 -8.94 -30.65
CA LEU A 220 16.31 -7.82 -31.60
C LEU A 220 16.31 -6.47 -30.87
N LEU A 221 15.46 -6.32 -29.82
CA LEU A 221 15.31 -5.08 -29.06
C LEU A 221 15.87 -5.18 -27.63
N GLY A 222 16.79 -6.09 -27.39
CA GLY A 222 17.39 -6.38 -26.09
C GLY A 222 17.23 -7.84 -25.69
N THR A 223 18.06 -8.30 -24.77
CA THR A 223 18.07 -9.71 -24.31
C THR A 223 17.58 -9.87 -22.89
N GLU A 224 17.17 -8.78 -22.22
CA GLU A 224 16.76 -8.76 -20.82
C GLU A 224 15.57 -9.71 -20.53
N GLU A 225 14.65 -9.83 -21.50
CA GLU A 225 13.52 -10.75 -21.39
C GLU A 225 13.97 -12.21 -21.36
N GLN A 226 14.94 -12.57 -22.23
CA GLN A 226 15.43 -13.94 -22.37
C GLN A 226 16.41 -14.31 -21.26
N GLU A 227 17.30 -13.40 -20.88
CA GLU A 227 18.41 -13.66 -19.96
C GLU A 227 18.05 -13.41 -18.49
N ILE A 228 17.07 -12.52 -18.21
CA ILE A 228 16.76 -12.07 -16.85
C ILE A 228 15.30 -12.35 -16.48
N ILE A 229 14.33 -11.81 -17.25
CA ILE A 229 12.92 -11.79 -16.84
C ILE A 229 12.29 -13.18 -16.94
N SER A 230 12.42 -13.86 -18.09
CA SER A 230 11.87 -15.20 -18.27
C SER A 230 12.46 -16.23 -17.30
N PRO A 231 13.78 -16.27 -17.05
CA PRO A 231 14.35 -17.14 -16.01
C PRO A 231 13.83 -16.83 -14.62
N ALA A 232 13.64 -15.53 -14.27
CA ALA A 232 13.09 -15.15 -12.97
C ALA A 232 11.67 -15.67 -12.76
N ILE A 233 10.83 -15.56 -13.79
CA ILE A 233 9.44 -16.06 -13.79
C ILE A 233 9.44 -17.60 -13.69
N GLN A 234 10.20 -18.28 -14.56
CA GLN A 234 10.22 -19.73 -14.63
C GLN A 234 10.64 -20.38 -13.31
N GLU A 235 11.71 -19.89 -12.68
CA GLU A 235 12.18 -20.44 -11.40
C GLU A 235 11.13 -20.32 -10.26
N LEU A 236 10.31 -19.27 -10.26
CA LEU A 236 9.24 -19.12 -9.29
C LEU A 236 7.98 -19.94 -9.66
N ALA A 237 7.70 -20.06 -10.95
CA ALA A 237 6.63 -20.92 -11.45
C ALA A 237 6.90 -22.42 -11.12
N ASP A 238 8.15 -22.88 -11.27
CA ASP A 238 8.57 -24.23 -10.89
C ASP A 238 8.42 -24.50 -9.38
N LYS A 239 8.45 -23.43 -8.55
CA LYS A 239 8.16 -23.49 -7.11
C LYS A 239 6.67 -23.36 -6.78
N GLY A 240 5.80 -23.31 -7.80
CA GLY A 240 4.34 -23.27 -7.66
C GLY A 240 3.74 -21.86 -7.52
N MET A 241 4.46 -20.80 -7.87
CA MET A 241 3.91 -19.45 -7.95
C MET A 241 3.22 -19.26 -9.31
N LEU A 242 2.00 -18.71 -9.30
CA LEU A 242 1.26 -18.44 -10.53
C LEU A 242 1.68 -17.06 -11.10
N CYS A 243 2.85 -17.00 -11.69
CA CYS A 243 3.38 -15.81 -12.37
C CYS A 243 3.61 -16.11 -13.86
N TYR A 244 3.21 -15.16 -14.70
CA TYR A 244 3.11 -15.33 -16.14
C TYR A 244 3.69 -14.13 -16.87
N GLY A 245 4.30 -14.36 -18.04
CA GLY A 245 4.92 -13.33 -18.87
C GLY A 245 6.28 -13.77 -19.40
N PRO A 246 7.14 -12.85 -19.85
CA PRO A 246 6.91 -11.39 -19.89
C PRO A 246 5.91 -10.97 -20.99
N TYR A 247 5.01 -10.05 -20.65
CA TYR A 247 4.01 -9.52 -21.57
C TYR A 247 4.44 -8.13 -22.10
N PRO A 248 4.33 -7.85 -23.41
CA PRO A 248 4.47 -6.49 -23.94
C PRO A 248 3.46 -5.54 -23.26
N ALA A 249 3.97 -4.46 -22.62
CA ALA A 249 3.16 -3.62 -21.74
C ALA A 249 2.00 -2.93 -22.46
N ASP A 250 2.23 -2.39 -23.65
CA ASP A 250 1.24 -1.69 -24.47
C ASP A 250 0.07 -2.60 -24.87
N GLY A 251 0.40 -3.76 -25.45
CA GLY A 251 -0.61 -4.75 -25.86
C GLY A 251 -1.37 -5.34 -24.66
N PHE A 252 -0.66 -5.63 -23.57
CA PHE A 252 -1.26 -6.19 -22.37
C PHE A 252 -2.26 -5.22 -21.72
N MET A 253 -1.89 -3.94 -21.56
CA MET A 253 -2.76 -2.92 -20.99
C MET A 253 -3.88 -2.52 -21.96
N GLY A 254 -3.53 -2.31 -23.26
CA GLY A 254 -4.48 -1.87 -24.27
C GLY A 254 -5.58 -2.88 -24.58
N SER A 255 -5.31 -4.18 -24.45
CA SER A 255 -6.31 -5.24 -24.63
C SER A 255 -7.19 -5.51 -23.42
N GLY A 256 -6.90 -4.90 -22.25
CA GLY A 256 -7.60 -5.19 -21.01
C GLY A 256 -7.22 -6.53 -20.37
N ASN A 257 -6.17 -7.19 -20.82
CA ASN A 257 -5.74 -8.49 -20.29
C ASN A 257 -5.41 -8.46 -18.79
N PHE A 258 -5.10 -7.29 -18.23
CA PHE A 258 -4.86 -7.13 -16.79
C PHE A 258 -6.06 -7.58 -15.93
N THR A 259 -7.28 -7.57 -16.46
CA THR A 259 -8.50 -8.01 -15.75
C THR A 259 -8.52 -9.53 -15.48
N HIS A 260 -7.66 -10.31 -16.13
CA HIS A 260 -7.52 -11.75 -15.91
C HIS A 260 -6.52 -12.11 -14.82
N PHE A 261 -5.88 -11.12 -14.20
CA PHE A 261 -4.84 -11.28 -13.20
C PHE A 261 -5.21 -10.56 -11.90
N ASP A 262 -4.68 -11.06 -10.79
CA ASP A 262 -4.90 -10.48 -9.47
C ASP A 262 -3.88 -9.37 -9.17
N GLY A 263 -2.79 -9.32 -9.94
CA GLY A 263 -1.78 -8.29 -9.88
C GLY A 263 -0.90 -8.24 -11.12
N VAL A 264 -0.35 -7.06 -11.40
CA VAL A 264 0.57 -6.78 -12.51
C VAL A 264 1.88 -6.27 -11.94
N LEU A 265 3.00 -6.91 -12.27
CA LEU A 265 4.34 -6.43 -11.93
C LEU A 265 4.94 -5.73 -13.13
N ALA A 266 5.11 -4.41 -13.05
CA ALA A 266 5.77 -3.60 -14.05
C ALA A 266 7.26 -3.44 -13.72
N MET A 267 8.10 -3.32 -14.76
CA MET A 267 9.55 -3.22 -14.58
C MET A 267 9.98 -1.85 -14.04
N TYR A 268 9.28 -0.78 -14.39
CA TYR A 268 9.62 0.56 -13.95
C TYR A 268 8.37 1.44 -13.75
N HIS A 269 8.60 2.57 -13.10
CA HIS A 269 7.57 3.48 -12.59
C HIS A 269 6.51 3.82 -13.64
N ASP A 270 6.86 4.48 -14.73
CA ASP A 270 5.87 5.00 -15.68
C ASP A 270 5.21 3.89 -16.52
N GLN A 271 5.88 2.74 -16.72
CA GLN A 271 5.27 1.58 -17.37
C GLN A 271 4.01 1.09 -16.63
N GLY A 272 4.08 1.08 -15.30
CA GLY A 272 2.95 0.65 -14.48
C GLY A 272 1.99 1.80 -14.14
N LEU A 273 2.53 2.96 -13.77
CA LEU A 273 1.74 4.03 -13.19
C LEU A 273 1.04 4.93 -14.21
N ALA A 274 1.57 5.10 -15.40
CA ALA A 274 0.88 5.90 -16.43
C ALA A 274 -0.46 5.25 -16.83
N PRO A 275 -0.52 3.96 -17.21
CA PRO A 275 -1.80 3.32 -17.50
C PRO A 275 -2.69 3.21 -16.26
N PHE A 276 -2.12 2.92 -15.07
CA PHE A 276 -2.90 2.88 -13.83
C PHE A 276 -3.60 4.20 -13.56
N LYS A 277 -2.89 5.31 -13.61
CA LYS A 277 -3.46 6.63 -13.35
C LYS A 277 -4.45 7.08 -14.42
N ALA A 278 -4.28 6.66 -15.66
CA ALA A 278 -5.26 6.93 -16.71
C ALA A 278 -6.61 6.24 -16.46
N LEU A 279 -6.61 5.08 -15.78
CA LEU A 279 -7.80 4.27 -15.52
C LEU A 279 -8.39 4.48 -14.12
N ALA A 280 -7.59 4.90 -13.14
CA ALA A 280 -7.92 4.76 -11.72
C ALA A 280 -7.48 5.95 -10.85
N MET A 281 -7.25 7.14 -11.42
CA MET A 281 -6.69 8.28 -10.67
C MET A 281 -7.61 8.79 -9.56
N ASP A 282 -8.91 8.75 -9.77
CA ASP A 282 -9.95 9.27 -8.88
C ASP A 282 -10.10 8.48 -7.57
N GLU A 283 -9.94 7.16 -7.62
CA GLU A 283 -10.10 6.26 -6.46
C GLU A 283 -8.83 5.45 -6.14
N GLY A 284 -7.74 5.72 -6.85
CA GLY A 284 -6.49 5.00 -6.70
C GLY A 284 -5.91 5.10 -5.29
N VAL A 285 -5.44 3.98 -4.77
CA VAL A 285 -4.77 3.87 -3.47
C VAL A 285 -3.33 3.43 -3.68
N ASN A 286 -2.42 4.04 -2.95
CA ASN A 286 -1.04 3.58 -2.81
C ASN A 286 -0.93 2.78 -1.50
N TYR A 287 -0.75 1.47 -1.63
CA TYR A 287 -0.55 0.55 -0.52
C TYR A 287 0.92 0.15 -0.41
N THR A 288 1.46 0.16 0.82
CA THR A 288 2.82 -0.29 1.11
C THR A 288 2.80 -1.73 1.62
N ALA A 289 3.06 -2.66 0.72
CA ALA A 289 3.15 -4.09 1.03
C ALA A 289 4.52 -4.47 1.62
N GLY A 290 4.63 -5.67 2.18
CA GLY A 290 5.87 -6.27 2.66
C GLY A 290 6.23 -5.92 4.10
N LEU A 291 5.74 -4.82 4.64
CA LEU A 291 6.04 -4.36 5.99
C LEU A 291 5.08 -4.96 7.04
N PRO A 292 5.49 -5.03 8.32
CA PRO A 292 4.61 -5.42 9.42
C PRO A 292 3.43 -4.46 9.59
N VAL A 293 3.68 -3.15 9.44
CA VAL A 293 2.65 -2.12 9.52
C VAL A 293 1.76 -2.11 8.27
N VAL A 294 0.46 -1.89 8.46
CA VAL A 294 -0.45 -1.56 7.36
C VAL A 294 -0.37 -0.07 7.11
N ARG A 295 0.09 0.32 5.93
CA ARG A 295 0.15 1.72 5.52
C ARG A 295 -0.45 1.92 4.15
N THR A 296 -1.37 2.89 4.05
CA THR A 296 -2.00 3.32 2.81
C THR A 296 -1.90 4.84 2.62
N SER A 297 -2.10 5.29 1.41
CA SER A 297 -2.24 6.71 1.08
C SER A 297 -3.05 6.87 -0.20
N PRO A 298 -3.62 8.05 -0.47
CA PRO A 298 -4.20 8.33 -1.78
C PRO A 298 -3.14 8.29 -2.88
N ALA A 299 -3.55 8.02 -4.12
CA ALA A 299 -2.65 7.97 -5.28
C ALA A 299 -2.24 9.35 -5.81
N HIS A 300 -2.92 10.43 -5.35
CA HIS A 300 -2.60 11.81 -5.72
C HIS A 300 -1.55 12.44 -4.79
N GLY A 301 -0.96 13.55 -5.21
CA GLY A 301 -0.03 14.37 -4.42
C GLY A 301 -0.72 15.50 -3.66
N THR A 302 0.07 16.52 -3.27
CA THR A 302 -0.39 17.70 -2.51
C THR A 302 -1.38 18.58 -3.25
N ALA A 303 -1.46 18.50 -4.58
CA ALA A 303 -2.40 19.21 -5.45
C ALA A 303 -2.51 20.71 -5.11
N TYR A 304 -1.38 21.38 -5.05
CA TYR A 304 -1.30 22.83 -4.70
C TYR A 304 -2.14 23.73 -5.61
N ASP A 305 -2.33 23.33 -6.87
CA ASP A 305 -3.14 24.05 -7.85
C ASP A 305 -4.62 24.21 -7.45
N ILE A 306 -5.14 23.29 -6.64
CA ILE A 306 -6.52 23.32 -6.15
C ILE A 306 -6.63 23.48 -4.62
N ALA A 307 -5.52 23.55 -3.89
CA ALA A 307 -5.54 23.67 -2.44
C ALA A 307 -6.29 24.94 -1.97
N GLY A 308 -7.16 24.79 -0.98
CA GLY A 308 -7.99 25.90 -0.45
C GLY A 308 -9.19 26.29 -1.31
N LYS A 309 -9.44 25.60 -2.43
CA LYS A 309 -10.57 25.90 -3.34
C LYS A 309 -11.80 25.02 -3.12
N GLY A 310 -11.73 24.03 -2.26
CA GLY A 310 -12.84 23.08 -2.03
C GLY A 310 -13.10 22.10 -3.17
N LEU A 311 -12.15 21.96 -4.10
CA LEU A 311 -12.29 21.15 -5.33
C LEU A 311 -11.72 19.74 -5.24
N ALA A 312 -10.92 19.44 -4.20
CA ALA A 312 -10.33 18.12 -4.05
C ALA A 312 -11.41 17.08 -3.75
N SER A 313 -11.42 15.96 -4.50
CA SER A 313 -12.22 14.78 -4.17
C SER A 313 -11.56 14.02 -3.02
N GLU A 314 -12.37 13.58 -2.08
CA GLU A 314 -11.95 12.72 -0.98
C GLU A 314 -11.93 11.23 -1.33
N ASP A 315 -12.38 10.83 -2.51
CA ASP A 315 -12.63 9.42 -2.85
C ASP A 315 -11.37 8.55 -2.74
N SER A 316 -10.26 8.99 -3.31
CA SER A 316 -8.97 8.28 -3.19
C SER A 316 -8.50 8.15 -1.73
N PHE A 317 -8.70 9.18 -0.90
CA PHE A 317 -8.35 9.12 0.53
C PHE A 317 -9.31 8.21 1.30
N ARG A 318 -10.60 8.26 1.02
CA ARG A 318 -11.63 7.38 1.59
C ARG A 318 -11.32 5.92 1.26
N GLN A 319 -10.97 5.62 0.01
CA GLN A 319 -10.54 4.29 -0.41
C GLN A 319 -9.26 3.84 0.32
N ALA A 320 -8.31 4.75 0.56
CA ALA A 320 -7.12 4.43 1.35
C ALA A 320 -7.47 4.00 2.78
N VAL A 321 -8.47 4.62 3.42
CA VAL A 321 -8.97 4.19 4.73
C VAL A 321 -9.61 2.82 4.66
N TYR A 322 -10.47 2.55 3.66
CA TYR A 322 -11.11 1.23 3.48
C TYR A 322 -10.07 0.13 3.29
N VAL A 323 -9.11 0.34 2.40
CA VAL A 323 -8.03 -0.63 2.15
C VAL A 323 -7.22 -0.90 3.41
N ALA A 324 -6.90 0.12 4.22
CA ALA A 324 -6.18 -0.06 5.48
C ALA A 324 -6.96 -0.96 6.45
N ILE A 325 -8.27 -0.74 6.58
CA ILE A 325 -9.16 -1.53 7.45
C ILE A 325 -9.24 -2.98 6.95
N ASP A 326 -9.45 -3.18 5.65
CA ASP A 326 -9.62 -4.52 5.08
C ASP A 326 -8.34 -5.34 5.15
N VAL A 327 -7.19 -4.74 4.82
CA VAL A 327 -5.88 -5.38 4.97
C VAL A 327 -5.62 -5.77 6.42
N PHE A 328 -5.91 -4.89 7.38
CA PHE A 328 -5.75 -5.22 8.79
C PHE A 328 -6.63 -6.40 9.21
N ARG A 329 -7.91 -6.39 8.82
CA ARG A 329 -8.85 -7.50 9.08
C ARG A 329 -8.37 -8.81 8.46
N ASN A 330 -7.89 -8.78 7.23
CA ASN A 330 -7.38 -9.98 6.54
C ASN A 330 -6.15 -10.54 7.26
N ARG A 331 -5.20 -9.68 7.67
CA ARG A 331 -4.03 -10.09 8.45
C ARG A 331 -4.41 -10.70 9.80
N MET A 332 -5.41 -10.15 10.48
CA MET A 332 -5.91 -10.71 11.75
C MET A 332 -6.54 -12.08 11.54
N ARG A 333 -7.39 -12.25 10.51
CA ARG A 333 -7.99 -13.55 10.15
C ARG A 333 -6.92 -14.61 9.82
N GLU A 334 -5.91 -14.23 9.06
CA GLU A 334 -4.80 -15.14 8.73
C GLU A 334 -4.02 -15.55 9.98
N LYS A 335 -3.72 -14.60 10.86
CA LYS A 335 -3.06 -14.86 12.14
C LYS A 335 -3.86 -15.82 13.01
N GLU A 336 -5.18 -15.63 13.12
CA GLU A 336 -6.07 -16.52 13.84
C GLU A 336 -6.12 -17.92 13.24
N ALA A 337 -6.24 -18.02 11.90
CA ALA A 337 -6.26 -19.30 11.19
C ALA A 337 -4.96 -20.12 11.39
N HIS A 338 -3.82 -19.43 11.55
CA HIS A 338 -2.51 -20.07 11.75
C HIS A 338 -2.11 -20.21 13.23
N ALA A 339 -2.90 -19.71 14.19
CA ALA A 339 -2.57 -19.77 15.61
C ALA A 339 -2.50 -21.22 16.16
N ASN A 340 -3.37 -22.10 15.64
CA ASN A 340 -3.42 -23.51 16.04
C ASN A 340 -3.50 -24.41 14.79
N PRO A 341 -2.41 -24.60 14.03
CA PRO A 341 -2.44 -25.42 12.84
C PRO A 341 -2.68 -26.89 13.21
N LEU A 342 -3.60 -27.54 12.49
CA LEU A 342 -3.81 -28.97 12.64
C LEU A 342 -2.47 -29.70 12.39
N ARG A 343 -2.11 -30.62 13.30
CA ARG A 343 -0.95 -31.48 13.11
C ARG A 343 -1.17 -32.31 11.84
N LYS A 344 -0.22 -32.29 10.90
CA LYS A 344 -0.21 -33.20 9.77
C LYS A 344 -0.15 -34.64 10.30
N GLN A 345 -1.25 -35.38 10.20
CA GLN A 345 -1.22 -36.80 10.44
C GLN A 345 -0.68 -37.45 9.16
N TYR A 346 0.55 -37.91 9.21
CA TYR A 346 1.08 -38.81 8.19
C TYR A 346 0.48 -40.20 8.47
N TYR A 347 -0.52 -40.55 7.73
CA TYR A 347 -0.92 -41.98 7.63
C TYR A 347 0.13 -42.62 6.73
N GLU A 348 1.01 -43.46 7.34
CA GLU A 348 1.69 -44.48 6.52
C GLU A 348 0.60 -45.34 5.90
N ARG A 349 0.42 -45.25 4.59
CA ARG A 349 -0.33 -46.25 3.86
C ARG A 349 0.42 -47.56 4.09
N ARG A 350 -0.07 -48.41 4.99
CA ARG A 350 0.34 -49.77 5.02
C ARG A 350 -0.11 -50.38 3.69
N ASP A 351 0.85 -50.78 2.90
CA ASP A 351 0.61 -51.55 1.72
C ASP A 351 0.19 -52.96 2.20
N ASP A 352 -1.11 -53.22 2.23
CA ASP A 352 -1.67 -54.52 2.61
C ASP A 352 -1.72 -55.47 1.41
N SER A 353 -1.08 -55.18 0.27
CA SER A 353 -1.03 -56.02 -0.91
C SER A 353 -0.41 -57.42 -0.64
N ASP A 354 0.53 -57.49 0.33
CA ASP A 354 1.13 -58.78 0.73
C ASP A 354 0.18 -59.69 1.53
N LYS A 355 -1.00 -59.23 1.94
CA LYS A 355 -1.98 -60.02 2.70
C LYS A 355 -3.02 -60.68 1.82
N LEU A 356 -3.11 -60.35 0.54
CA LEU A 356 -3.94 -61.02 -0.43
C LEU A 356 -3.21 -62.26 -0.98
N LYS A 357 -3.15 -63.35 -0.18
CA LYS A 357 -2.89 -64.66 -0.71
C LYS A 357 -4.13 -65.13 -1.46
N LEU A 358 -4.07 -65.10 -2.78
CA LEU A 358 -4.99 -65.84 -3.61
C LEU A 358 -4.74 -67.33 -3.34
N ASP A 359 -5.68 -68.00 -2.65
CA ASP A 359 -5.69 -69.47 -2.58
C ASP A 359 -5.72 -69.99 -4.01
N SER A 360 -4.67 -70.74 -4.39
CA SER A 360 -4.61 -71.49 -5.63
C SER A 360 -5.71 -72.52 -5.55
N VAL A 361 -6.67 -72.38 -6.44
CA VAL A 361 -7.62 -73.51 -6.72
C VAL A 361 -6.80 -74.57 -7.41
N GLU A 362 -6.48 -75.68 -6.70
CA GLU A 362 -6.01 -76.90 -7.30
C GLU A 362 -7.25 -77.63 -7.91
N GLU A 363 -7.15 -78.03 -9.20
CA GLU A 363 -7.99 -78.97 -9.85
C GLU A 363 -7.66 -80.40 -9.37
#